data_d21d05786f5b7ac291554f99bd354748
#
_entry.id   d21d05786f5b7ac291554f99bd354748
#
_cell.length_a   1.000
_cell.length_b   1.000
_cell.length_c   1.000
_cell.angle_alpha   90.00
_cell.angle_beta   90.00
_cell.angle_gamma   90.00
#
_symmetry.space_group_name_H-M   'P 1'
#
loop_
_entity.id
_entity.type
_entity.pdbx_description
1 polymer ?
#
loop_
_entity_poly.entity_id
_entity_poly.type
_entity_poly.pdbx_seq_one_letter_code
_entity_poly.pdbx_strand_id
1 'polypeptide(L)' 'MYSRPGCHLCEEAVAEIAAIHAEGYRFELREIDIESEETLLRRMLERIPVVEVDGEEVSELRLDSDALRARLDTVG' A
#
# COMPACT_ATOMS: atom_id res chain seq x y z
N MET A 1 2.41 0.46 3.42
CA MET A 1 1.20 1.11 2.87
C MET A 1 0.69 2.17 3.84
N TYR A 2 0.41 3.34 3.32
CA TYR A 2 -0.20 4.42 4.10
C TYR A 2 -1.71 4.31 4.03
N SER A 3 -2.36 4.33 5.17
CA SER A 3 -3.81 4.14 5.29
C SER A 3 -4.37 4.90 6.49
N ARG A 4 -5.67 4.76 6.72
CA ARG A 4 -6.31 5.29 7.93
C ARG A 4 -7.50 4.40 8.29
N PRO A 5 -7.96 4.44 9.56
CA PRO A 5 -9.16 3.72 9.96
C PRO A 5 -10.38 4.18 9.16
N GLY A 6 -11.23 3.23 8.78
CA GLY A 6 -12.46 3.54 8.04
C GLY A 6 -12.26 3.82 6.56
N CYS A 7 -11.06 3.60 6.02
CA CYS A 7 -10.78 3.79 4.60
C CYS A 7 -11.15 2.53 3.82
N HIS A 8 -12.24 2.58 3.07
CA HIS A 8 -12.73 1.44 2.30
C HIS A 8 -11.74 1.00 1.21
N LEU A 9 -11.17 1.94 0.49
CA LEU A 9 -10.16 1.64 -0.54
C LEU A 9 -8.90 1.03 0.06
N CYS A 10 -8.54 1.42 1.28
CA CYS A 10 -7.40 0.84 1.99
C CYS A 10 -7.69 -0.61 2.36
N GLU A 11 -8.91 -0.92 2.77
CA GLU A 11 -9.32 -2.29 3.08
C GLU A 11 -9.27 -3.17 1.83
N GLU A 12 -9.73 -2.66 0.69
CA GLU A 12 -9.65 -3.36 -0.58
C GLU A 12 -8.19 -3.62 -0.98
N ALA A 13 -7.32 -2.62 -0.79
CA ALA A 13 -5.90 -2.76 -1.10
C ALA A 13 -5.24 -3.84 -0.23
N VAL A 14 -5.56 -3.90 1.04
CA VAL A 14 -5.03 -4.93 1.95
C VAL A 14 -5.44 -6.32 1.48
N ALA A 15 -6.70 -6.48 1.07
CA ALA A 15 -7.19 -7.77 0.57
C ALA A 15 -6.46 -8.19 -0.71
N GLU A 16 -6.23 -7.27 -1.63
CA GLU A 16 -5.49 -7.55 -2.87
C GLU A 16 -4.03 -7.87 -2.59
N ILE A 17 -3.39 -7.16 -1.66
CA ILE A 17 -2.01 -7.43 -1.27
C ILE A 17 -1.89 -8.82 -0.63
N ALA A 18 -2.86 -9.20 0.19
CA ALA A 18 -2.90 -10.53 0.78
C ALA A 18 -3.02 -11.62 -0.31
N ALA A 19 -3.82 -11.37 -1.35
CA ALA A 19 -3.95 -12.29 -2.48
C ALA A 19 -2.63 -12.42 -3.25
N ILE A 20 -1.92 -11.33 -3.46
CA ILE A 20 -0.61 -11.33 -4.12
C ILE A 20 0.41 -12.11 -3.27
N HIS A 21 0.39 -11.93 -1.97
CA HIS A 21 1.24 -12.71 -1.07
C HIS A 21 0.96 -14.21 -1.21
N ALA A 22 -0.31 -14.56 -1.30
CA ALA A 22 -0.73 -15.96 -1.47
C ALA A 22 -0.28 -16.57 -2.80
N GLU A 23 0.04 -15.74 -3.80
CA GLU A 23 0.60 -16.19 -5.09
C GLU A 23 2.05 -16.66 -4.97
N GLY A 24 2.69 -16.43 -3.83
CA GLY A 24 4.07 -16.84 -3.60
C GLY A 24 5.08 -15.71 -3.49
N TYR A 25 4.65 -14.48 -3.63
CA TYR A 25 5.53 -13.32 -3.44
C TYR A 25 5.90 -13.18 -1.96
N ARG A 26 7.17 -13.02 -1.67
CA ARG A 26 7.66 -12.89 -0.30
C ARG A 26 7.89 -11.42 0.03
N PHE A 27 7.16 -10.93 0.99
CA PHE A 27 7.31 -9.57 1.49
C PHE A 27 6.61 -9.44 2.85
N GLU A 28 6.91 -8.37 3.54
CA GLU A 28 6.25 -8.01 4.79
C GLU A 28 5.43 -6.74 4.54
N LEU A 29 4.12 -6.81 4.79
CA LEU A 29 3.27 -5.64 4.70
C LEU A 29 3.33 -4.85 5.99
N ARG A 30 3.64 -3.56 5.88
CA ARG A 30 3.53 -2.63 7.00
C ARG A 30 2.48 -1.59 6.66
N GLU A 31 1.53 -1.43 7.55
CA GLU A 31 0.50 -0.42 7.43
C GLU A 31 0.85 0.75 8.34
N ILE A 32 0.88 1.94 7.77
CA ILE A 32 1.18 3.17 8.50
C ILE A 32 -0.10 3.99 8.55
N ASP A 33 -0.60 4.23 9.75
CA ASP A 33 -1.77 5.07 9.97
C ASP A 33 -1.34 6.54 9.81
N ILE A 34 -1.89 7.21 8.79
CA ILE A 34 -1.52 8.60 8.52
C ILE A 34 -2.02 9.55 9.61
N GLU A 35 -2.99 9.11 10.41
CA GLU A 35 -3.48 9.90 11.54
C GLU A 35 -2.50 9.90 12.72
N SER A 36 -1.50 9.05 12.69
CA SER A 36 -0.49 9.01 13.76
C SER A 36 0.42 10.23 13.75
N GLU A 37 0.46 10.97 12.65
CA GLU A 37 1.32 12.14 12.51
C GLU A 37 0.66 13.17 11.61
N GLU A 38 0.60 14.42 12.06
CA GLU A 38 -0.10 15.49 11.33
C GLU A 38 0.48 15.73 9.94
N THR A 39 1.78 15.66 9.80
CA THR A 39 2.46 15.83 8.50
C THR A 39 2.03 14.77 7.49
N LEU A 40 1.95 13.51 7.95
CA LEU A 40 1.49 12.41 7.11
C LEU A 40 0.02 12.61 6.71
N LEU A 41 -0.81 13.01 7.67
CA LEU A 41 -2.22 13.23 7.41
C LEU A 41 -2.41 14.26 6.30
N ARG A 42 -1.71 15.39 6.38
CA ARG A 42 -1.82 16.46 5.38
C ARG A 42 -1.34 16.02 4.01
N ARG A 43 -0.26 15.23 3.95
CA ARG A 43 0.35 14.80 2.69
C ARG A 43 -0.43 13.70 2.01
N MET A 44 -1.05 12.81 2.79
CA MET A 44 -1.56 11.55 2.28
C MET A 44 -3.09 11.44 2.25
N LEU A 45 -3.80 12.34 2.95
CA LEU A 45 -5.24 12.20 3.16
C LEU A 45 -6.04 11.96 1.87
N GLU A 46 -5.70 12.65 0.80
CA GLU A 46 -6.40 12.53 -0.47
C GLU A 46 -5.77 11.51 -1.43
N ARG A 47 -4.69 10.86 -0.97
CA ARG A 47 -3.92 9.94 -1.81
C ARG A 47 -4.02 8.49 -1.36
N ILE A 48 -4.46 8.23 -0.13
CA ILE A 48 -4.50 6.87 0.42
C ILE A 48 -5.54 5.99 -0.29
N PRO A 49 -5.26 4.68 -0.42
CA PRO A 49 -4.03 4.02 0.04
C PRO A 49 -2.83 4.35 -0.85
N VAL A 50 -1.68 4.64 -0.22
CA VAL A 50 -0.42 4.81 -0.92
C VAL A 50 0.44 3.59 -0.63
N VAL A 51 0.84 2.89 -1.67
CA VAL A 51 1.64 1.66 -1.56
C VAL A 51 3.06 1.94 -2.02
N GLU A 52 4.01 1.59 -1.16
CA GLU A 52 5.44 1.73 -1.46
C GLU A 52 6.13 0.38 -1.32
N VAL A 53 7.16 0.16 -2.13
CA VAL A 53 8.05 -0.99 -2.01
C VAL A 53 9.47 -0.43 -1.86
N ASP A 54 10.09 -0.73 -0.72
CA ASP A 54 11.44 -0.24 -0.39
C ASP A 54 11.59 1.27 -0.54
N GLY A 55 10.56 2.01 -0.10
CA GLY A 55 10.57 3.47 -0.14
C GLY A 55 10.16 4.09 -1.46
N GLU A 56 9.89 3.29 -2.50
CA GLU A 56 9.40 3.81 -3.79
C GLU A 56 7.90 3.65 -3.90
N GLU A 57 7.21 4.72 -4.22
CA GLU A 57 5.77 4.70 -4.43
C GLU A 57 5.42 3.90 -5.68
N VAL A 58 4.51 2.95 -5.53
CA VAL A 58 4.04 2.08 -6.61
C VAL A 58 2.66 2.52 -7.09
N SER A 59 1.79 2.87 -6.17
CA SER A 59 0.43 3.31 -6.52
C SER A 59 -0.16 4.20 -5.46
N GLU A 60 -1.18 4.96 -5.86
CA GLU A 60 -1.99 5.77 -4.94
C GLU A 60 -3.47 5.59 -5.27
N LEU A 61 -4.32 5.89 -4.31
CA LEU A 61 -5.79 5.78 -4.39
C LEU A 61 -6.23 4.33 -4.58
N ARG A 62 -6.13 3.78 -5.77
CA ARG A 62 -6.42 2.38 -6.02
C ARG A 62 -5.12 1.63 -6.22
N LEU A 63 -5.03 0.45 -5.62
CA LEU A 63 -3.86 -0.41 -5.81
C LEU A 63 -3.77 -0.85 -7.28
N ASP A 64 -2.61 -0.63 -7.86
CA ASP A 64 -2.25 -1.20 -9.16
C ASP A 64 -1.54 -2.53 -8.91
N SER A 65 -2.31 -3.61 -8.94
CA SER A 65 -1.79 -4.94 -8.62
C SER A 65 -0.68 -5.38 -9.58
N ASP A 66 -0.80 -5.04 -10.84
CA ASP A 66 0.22 -5.41 -11.84
C ASP A 66 1.52 -4.65 -11.59
N ALA A 67 1.43 -3.37 -11.27
CA ALA A 67 2.61 -2.57 -10.93
C ALA A 67 3.28 -3.11 -9.66
N LEU A 68 2.49 -3.51 -8.67
CA LEU A 68 3.03 -4.10 -7.45
C LEU A 68 3.75 -5.42 -7.73
N ARG A 69 3.14 -6.31 -8.51
CA ARG A 69 3.77 -7.58 -8.90
C ARG A 69 5.08 -7.35 -9.64
N ALA A 70 5.08 -6.43 -10.60
CA ALA A 70 6.27 -6.11 -11.37
C ALA A 70 7.39 -5.60 -10.47
N ARG A 71 7.05 -4.75 -9.50
CA ARG A 71 8.03 -4.22 -8.55
C ARG A 71 8.59 -5.31 -7.64
N LEU A 72 7.74 -6.20 -7.14
CA LEU A 72 8.16 -7.31 -6.29
C LEU A 72 9.06 -8.28 -7.06
N ASP A 73 8.80 -8.49 -8.34
CA ASP A 73 9.64 -9.34 -9.20
C ASP A 73 11.05 -8.78 -9.36
N THR A 74 11.20 -7.45 -9.39
CA THR A 74 12.52 -6.83 -9.53
C THR A 74 13.30 -6.76 -8.22
N VAL A 75 12.61 -6.71 -7.08
CA VAL A 75 13.24 -6.61 -5.75
C VAL A 75 13.62 -7.99 -5.22
N GLY A 76 12.88 -8.99 -5.67
CA GLY A 76 13.10 -10.36 -5.23
C GLY A 76 14.42 -10.90 -5.68
#